data_3f70d142906933c9ef801a857f39dd5a
#
_entry.id   3f70d142906933c9ef801a857f39dd5a
#
_cell.length_a   1.000
_cell.length_b   1.000
_cell.length_c   1.000
_cell.angle_alpha   90.00
_cell.angle_beta   90.00
_cell.angle_gamma   90.00
#
_symmetry.space_group_name_H-M   'P 1'
#
loop_
_entity.id
_entity.type
_entity.pdbx_description
1 polymer ?
#
loop_
_entity_poly.entity_id
_entity_poly.type
_entity_poly.pdbx_seq_one_letter_code
_entity_poly.pdbx_strand_id
1 'polypeptide(L)'
;MINLKYVYNYSVYIKWDRTLTQAIYQGFILSRQQYGAKNAQGITLCYWLSSDQGPIKVTIENQQAVFFIPLAQQQAANTLLTKASVNVQFNNVELCHFSGSECVACYFNDIKSLYTARALLEQVMPIYEADVRHSDRFLMERFIKGGVWVTGNAKAQNGFIEISDAKLKANTEYTPTLKSVSLDIECNGDGVLFSVALVGNGLDCVLMIGEQQLQSNSTFEIDWCYDEINLLTKLQQYIINNDPDVIVGWNVIDFDFSLLQERAEALGLTLNFGRDNQPLYINKGHYTRLTLPGRCVIDGIDTLKNATYRFDSFSLANVAERVLNESKLIKTDNRLTEIVRQFNEDKLALAAYNRQDCILVNQIFEKLKLFEFAIVRTQITGLELERMGGSVAAFTNLYLPLLHRSGYVAPNLGDHGLSFESPGGYVMESTPGLYKNVLVLDFKSLYPSIMRTFCIDPLGLIVGLNEPEQAVEGFNQALFSRTQHHLPKLIEHLTQTRQQAKDTNQPMLSQAIKIIMNSLYGVLGSKGCRFYDPRLSSSITLRGHEIMQTTRKW
;
A
#
# COMPACT_ATOMS: atom_id res chain seq x y z
N MET A 1 12.12 29.44 -0.15
CA MET A 1 10.72 29.04 0.22
C MET A 1 9.86 29.28 -1.01
N ILE A 2 9.75 28.25 -1.88
CA ILE A 2 8.95 28.34 -3.10
C ILE A 2 7.49 28.22 -2.69
N ASN A 3 6.70 29.17 -3.16
CA ASN A 3 5.30 29.38 -2.79
C ASN A 3 4.42 28.24 -3.35
N LEU A 4 4.06 27.26 -2.53
CA LEU A 4 3.19 26.12 -2.86
C LEU A 4 1.72 26.52 -3.16
N LYS A 5 1.46 27.81 -3.45
CA LYS A 5 0.13 28.38 -3.68
C LYS A 5 -0.64 27.79 -4.86
N TYR A 6 0.00 27.06 -5.75
CA TYR A 6 -0.54 26.86 -7.10
C TYR A 6 -0.87 25.43 -7.53
N VAL A 7 -0.45 24.38 -6.82
CA VAL A 7 -0.83 23.00 -7.17
C VAL A 7 -2.19 22.60 -6.58
N TYR A 8 -2.51 23.20 -5.46
CA TYR A 8 -3.85 23.22 -4.87
C TYR A 8 -4.13 24.64 -4.42
N ASN A 9 -5.34 25.14 -4.63
CA ASN A 9 -5.83 26.41 -4.08
C ASN A 9 -5.81 26.43 -2.52
N TYR A 10 -4.92 25.69 -1.89
CA TYR A 10 -4.75 25.54 -0.46
C TYR A 10 -3.31 25.81 -0.04
N SER A 11 -2.86 27.05 -0.21
CA SER A 11 -1.82 27.58 0.65
C SER A 11 -2.45 28.00 1.97
N VAL A 12 -2.99 27.07 2.68
CA VAL A 12 -3.21 27.28 4.08
C VAL A 12 -2.02 26.65 4.79
N TYR A 13 -1.00 27.45 5.10
CA TYR A 13 -0.34 27.28 6.37
C TYR A 13 -1.46 27.28 7.40
N ILE A 14 -1.93 26.12 7.80
CA ILE A 14 -2.82 26.00 8.94
C ILE A 14 -1.95 26.42 10.11
N LYS A 15 -1.92 27.71 10.43
CA LYS A 15 -1.71 28.14 11.79
C LYS A 15 -2.84 27.45 12.54
N TRP A 16 -2.51 26.45 13.30
CA TRP A 16 -3.42 25.90 14.28
C TRP A 16 -3.68 27.05 15.26
N ASP A 17 -4.77 27.75 15.01
CA ASP A 17 -5.16 28.83 15.89
C ASP A 17 -5.62 28.21 17.21
N ARG A 18 -4.81 28.42 18.25
CA ARG A 18 -5.12 27.92 19.61
C ARG A 18 -6.39 28.56 20.21
N THR A 19 -7.04 29.44 19.47
CA THR A 19 -8.24 30.17 19.93
C THR A 19 -9.56 29.51 19.56
N LEU A 20 -9.56 28.45 18.68
CA LEU A 20 -10.78 27.70 18.36
C LEU A 20 -10.88 26.47 19.26
N THR A 21 -11.96 26.37 20.01
CA THR A 21 -12.35 25.24 20.90
C THR A 21 -12.75 23.95 20.15
N GLN A 22 -12.27 23.74 18.94
CA GLN A 22 -12.51 22.49 18.21
C GLN A 22 -11.65 21.37 18.79
N ALA A 23 -12.29 20.24 19.11
CA ALA A 23 -11.59 19.05 19.58
C ALA A 23 -10.58 18.58 18.51
N ILE A 24 -9.38 18.22 18.95
CA ILE A 24 -8.34 17.64 18.11
C ILE A 24 -8.38 16.14 18.33
N TYR A 25 -8.51 15.40 17.24
CA TYR A 25 -8.48 13.94 17.22
C TYR A 25 -7.16 13.46 16.63
N GLN A 26 -6.78 12.24 16.98
CA GLN A 26 -5.65 11.56 16.36
C GLN A 26 -6.02 10.14 15.97
N GLY A 27 -5.37 9.61 14.97
CA GLY A 27 -5.59 8.24 14.54
C GLY A 27 -4.64 7.81 13.43
N PHE A 28 -4.80 6.57 13.00
CA PHE A 28 -4.03 5.96 11.92
C PHE A 28 -4.96 5.59 10.77
N ILE A 29 -4.61 5.97 9.54
CA ILE A 29 -5.44 5.73 8.35
C ILE A 29 -5.46 4.25 8.03
N LEU A 30 -6.65 3.64 8.10
CA LEU A 30 -6.90 2.25 7.69
C LEU A 30 -7.26 2.17 6.21
N SER A 31 -8.25 2.94 5.78
CA SER A 31 -8.71 2.91 4.39
C SER A 31 -8.98 4.30 3.84
N ARG A 32 -8.93 4.41 2.51
CA ARG A 32 -9.13 5.67 1.78
C ARG A 32 -10.01 5.47 0.58
N GLN A 33 -11.05 6.28 0.46
CA GLN A 33 -12.01 6.28 -0.65
C GLN A 33 -12.13 7.68 -1.25
N GLN A 34 -12.64 7.72 -2.48
CA GLN A 34 -13.02 8.97 -3.16
C GLN A 34 -14.30 8.72 -3.95
N TYR A 35 -15.24 9.65 -3.88
CA TYR A 35 -16.50 9.57 -4.60
C TYR A 35 -16.99 10.96 -5.00
N GLY A 36 -17.90 11.05 -5.97
CA GLY A 36 -18.54 12.31 -6.34
C GLY A 36 -19.32 12.89 -5.17
N ALA A 37 -19.26 14.21 -5.00
CA ALA A 37 -20.05 14.88 -3.97
C ALA A 37 -21.54 14.70 -4.22
N LYS A 38 -22.34 14.59 -3.15
CA LYS A 38 -23.81 14.44 -3.22
C LYS A 38 -24.48 15.61 -3.96
N ASN A 39 -23.85 16.81 -3.93
CA ASN A 39 -24.36 18.04 -4.54
C ASN A 39 -23.79 18.31 -5.94
N ALA A 40 -23.17 17.34 -6.59
CA ALA A 40 -22.51 17.47 -7.90
C ALA A 40 -21.42 18.57 -7.97
N GLN A 41 -20.92 19.03 -6.84
CA GLN A 41 -19.83 20.02 -6.75
C GLN A 41 -18.65 19.41 -6.03
N GLY A 42 -17.61 19.06 -6.78
CA GLY A 42 -16.37 18.53 -6.23
C GLY A 42 -16.36 17.01 -6.02
N ILE A 43 -15.29 16.56 -5.42
CA ILE A 43 -15.04 15.19 -5.00
C ILE A 43 -15.02 15.17 -3.47
N THR A 44 -15.60 14.15 -2.87
CA THR A 44 -15.46 13.88 -1.46
C THR A 44 -14.36 12.85 -1.24
N LEU A 45 -13.37 13.18 -0.42
CA LEU A 45 -12.39 12.24 0.08
C LEU A 45 -12.85 11.71 1.43
N CYS A 46 -12.77 10.40 1.61
CA CYS A 46 -13.14 9.74 2.84
C CYS A 46 -11.96 8.90 3.36
N TYR A 47 -11.60 9.10 4.62
CA TYR A 47 -10.57 8.35 5.32
C TYR A 47 -11.15 7.74 6.58
N TRP A 48 -10.91 6.45 6.78
CA TRP A 48 -11.23 5.80 8.03
C TRP A 48 -9.97 5.63 8.86
N LEU A 49 -10.07 5.93 10.14
CA LEU A 49 -8.96 5.88 11.08
C LEU A 49 -9.26 4.89 12.20
N SER A 50 -8.23 4.16 12.62
CA SER A 50 -8.17 3.53 13.94
C SER A 50 -7.67 4.57 14.93
N SER A 51 -8.34 4.70 16.09
CA SER A 51 -7.96 5.64 17.15
C SER A 51 -8.22 5.06 18.53
N ASP A 52 -7.62 5.68 19.56
CA ASP A 52 -7.84 5.29 20.96
C ASP A 52 -9.28 5.54 21.43
N GLN A 53 -10.05 6.35 20.69
CA GLN A 53 -11.46 6.66 20.96
C GLN A 53 -12.44 5.81 20.12
N GLY A 54 -11.93 4.80 19.41
CA GLY A 54 -12.66 4.00 18.44
C GLY A 54 -12.48 4.50 17.00
N PRO A 55 -13.24 3.93 16.06
CA PRO A 55 -13.14 4.30 14.64
C PRO A 55 -13.54 5.75 14.38
N ILE A 56 -12.81 6.42 13.48
CA ILE A 56 -13.15 7.77 13.03
C ILE A 56 -13.31 7.77 11.51
N LYS A 57 -14.45 8.27 11.03
CA LYS A 57 -14.71 8.55 9.62
C LYS A 57 -14.45 10.02 9.35
N VAL A 58 -13.50 10.30 8.47
CA VAL A 58 -13.12 11.68 8.12
C VAL A 58 -13.57 11.96 6.70
N THR A 59 -14.34 13.03 6.50
CA THR A 59 -14.77 13.47 5.18
C THR A 59 -14.24 14.87 4.86
N ILE A 60 -13.72 15.00 3.62
CA ILE A 60 -13.23 16.26 3.08
C ILE A 60 -13.97 16.49 1.77
N GLU A 61 -14.91 17.42 1.80
CA GLU A 61 -15.78 17.72 0.66
C GLU A 61 -15.16 18.78 -0.26
N ASN A 62 -15.81 18.99 -1.41
CA ASN A 62 -15.49 20.06 -2.37
C ASN A 62 -14.03 20.03 -2.88
N GLN A 63 -13.43 18.83 -2.97
CA GLN A 63 -12.11 18.68 -3.58
C GLN A 63 -12.24 18.64 -5.11
N GLN A 64 -11.22 19.12 -5.80
CA GLN A 64 -11.16 19.06 -7.26
C GLN A 64 -10.20 17.96 -7.70
N ALA A 65 -10.58 17.24 -8.75
CA ALA A 65 -9.68 16.35 -9.45
C ALA A 65 -8.70 17.16 -10.31
N VAL A 66 -7.48 16.67 -10.50
CA VAL A 66 -6.46 17.38 -11.27
C VAL A 66 -5.55 16.42 -12.04
N PHE A 67 -5.21 16.82 -13.26
CA PHE A 67 -4.06 16.36 -14.02
C PHE A 67 -3.40 17.55 -14.74
N PHE A 68 -2.25 17.32 -15.37
CA PHE A 68 -1.50 18.39 -16.05
C PHE A 68 -1.37 18.10 -17.53
N ILE A 69 -1.27 19.18 -18.33
CA ILE A 69 -0.96 19.13 -19.77
C ILE A 69 0.12 20.18 -20.09
N PRO A 70 0.83 20.09 -21.23
CA PRO A 70 1.69 21.17 -21.69
C PRO A 70 0.92 22.48 -21.85
N LEU A 71 1.44 23.59 -21.34
CA LEU A 71 0.81 24.91 -21.43
C LEU A 71 0.53 25.32 -22.87
N ALA A 72 1.42 24.99 -23.81
CA ALA A 72 1.25 25.28 -25.23
C ALA A 72 0.01 24.59 -25.86
N GLN A 73 -0.52 23.55 -25.22
CA GLN A 73 -1.70 22.80 -25.71
C GLN A 73 -3.00 23.20 -25.01
N GLN A 74 -2.97 24.15 -24.08
CA GLN A 74 -4.15 24.57 -23.31
C GLN A 74 -5.35 24.98 -24.19
N GLN A 75 -5.10 25.76 -25.24
CA GLN A 75 -6.18 26.24 -26.13
C GLN A 75 -6.81 25.10 -26.92
N ALA A 76 -6.01 24.16 -27.43
CA ALA A 76 -6.50 22.97 -28.13
C ALA A 76 -7.31 22.07 -27.19
N ALA A 77 -6.82 21.84 -25.97
CA ALA A 77 -7.53 21.09 -24.93
C ALA A 77 -8.87 21.75 -24.59
N ASN A 78 -8.90 23.08 -24.37
CA ASN A 78 -10.12 23.82 -24.07
C ASN A 78 -11.16 23.66 -25.18
N THR A 79 -10.73 23.75 -26.43
CA THR A 79 -11.62 23.60 -27.62
C THR A 79 -12.26 22.20 -27.67
N LEU A 80 -11.47 21.14 -27.41
CA LEU A 80 -11.96 19.76 -27.40
C LEU A 80 -12.93 19.50 -26.25
N LEU A 81 -12.59 19.95 -25.05
CA LEU A 81 -13.39 19.74 -23.85
C LEU A 81 -14.71 20.53 -23.91
N THR A 82 -14.69 21.75 -24.44
CA THR A 82 -15.91 22.55 -24.66
C THR A 82 -16.87 21.87 -25.65
N LYS A 83 -16.36 21.31 -26.75
CA LYS A 83 -17.18 20.54 -27.72
C LYS A 83 -17.81 19.30 -27.06
N ALA A 84 -17.14 18.69 -26.10
CA ALA A 84 -17.63 17.54 -25.37
C ALA A 84 -18.48 17.92 -24.12
N SER A 85 -18.77 19.21 -23.92
CA SER A 85 -19.49 19.72 -22.73
C SER A 85 -18.84 19.32 -21.39
N VAL A 86 -17.51 19.22 -21.35
CA VAL A 86 -16.73 18.94 -20.15
C VAL A 86 -16.24 20.26 -19.55
N ASN A 87 -16.66 20.54 -18.32
CA ASN A 87 -16.18 21.71 -17.57
C ASN A 87 -14.78 21.45 -17.00
N VAL A 88 -13.85 22.35 -17.32
CA VAL A 88 -12.48 22.35 -16.82
C VAL A 88 -12.07 23.76 -16.39
N GLN A 89 -11.35 23.85 -15.29
CA GLN A 89 -10.70 25.09 -14.88
C GLN A 89 -9.19 24.94 -15.12
N PHE A 90 -8.63 25.78 -15.96
CA PHE A 90 -7.18 25.83 -16.18
C PHE A 90 -6.54 26.81 -15.19
N ASN A 91 -5.52 26.38 -14.47
CA ASN A 91 -4.73 27.23 -13.60
C ASN A 91 -3.26 27.14 -14.00
N ASN A 92 -2.65 28.29 -14.25
CA ASN A 92 -1.21 28.36 -14.47
C ASN A 92 -0.48 27.93 -13.19
N VAL A 93 0.52 27.09 -13.35
CA VAL A 93 1.37 26.56 -12.28
C VAL A 93 2.83 26.76 -12.66
N GLU A 94 3.68 26.96 -11.67
CA GLU A 94 5.14 27.05 -11.87
C GLU A 94 5.74 25.61 -11.89
N LEU A 95 5.25 24.79 -12.83
CA LEU A 95 5.68 23.40 -12.99
C LEU A 95 6.04 23.12 -14.44
N CYS A 96 7.14 22.37 -14.63
CA CYS A 96 7.61 21.89 -15.92
C CYS A 96 7.63 20.37 -15.99
N HIS A 97 7.43 19.81 -17.17
CA HIS A 97 7.75 18.42 -17.44
C HIS A 97 9.27 18.23 -17.58
N PHE A 98 9.77 17.00 -17.45
CA PHE A 98 11.19 16.66 -17.62
C PHE A 98 11.79 17.05 -18.98
N SER A 99 10.96 17.24 -20.00
CA SER A 99 11.37 17.79 -21.30
C SER A 99 11.63 19.31 -21.29
N GLY A 100 11.40 20.00 -20.18
CA GLY A 100 11.46 21.46 -20.07
C GLY A 100 10.16 22.16 -20.48
N SER A 101 9.11 21.44 -20.91
CA SER A 101 7.84 22.04 -21.28
C SER A 101 7.08 22.54 -20.05
N GLU A 102 6.70 23.82 -20.04
CA GLU A 102 5.81 24.38 -19.02
C GLU A 102 4.46 23.66 -19.02
N CYS A 103 3.88 23.48 -17.84
CA CYS A 103 2.61 22.79 -17.65
C CYS A 103 1.51 23.71 -17.13
N VAL A 104 0.27 23.36 -17.45
CA VAL A 104 -0.94 23.95 -16.87
C VAL A 104 -1.74 22.86 -16.16
N ALA A 105 -2.30 23.20 -15.00
CA ALA A 105 -3.16 22.29 -14.24
C ALA A 105 -4.60 22.36 -14.75
N CYS A 106 -5.19 21.19 -15.00
CA CYS A 106 -6.59 21.04 -15.41
C CYS A 106 -7.39 20.53 -14.22
N TYR A 107 -8.24 21.37 -13.63
CA TYR A 107 -9.09 21.05 -12.49
C TYR A 107 -10.51 20.69 -12.92
N PHE A 108 -11.07 19.66 -12.29
CA PHE A 108 -12.42 19.16 -12.55
C PHE A 108 -13.21 19.06 -11.24
N ASN A 109 -14.46 19.46 -11.30
CA ASN A 109 -15.36 19.43 -10.13
C ASN A 109 -16.05 18.06 -9.95
N ASP A 110 -15.82 17.10 -10.83
CA ASP A 110 -16.35 15.75 -10.69
C ASP A 110 -15.45 14.72 -11.39
N ILE A 111 -15.55 13.48 -10.90
CA ILE A 111 -14.72 12.36 -11.38
C ILE A 111 -15.09 11.96 -12.82
N LYS A 112 -16.38 12.06 -13.21
CA LYS A 112 -16.83 11.71 -14.56
C LYS A 112 -16.22 12.65 -15.60
N SER A 113 -16.25 13.96 -15.33
CA SER A 113 -15.62 14.98 -16.18
C SER A 113 -14.12 14.74 -16.33
N LEU A 114 -13.42 14.39 -15.25
CA LEU A 114 -12.00 14.04 -15.33
C LEU A 114 -11.75 12.83 -16.24
N TYR A 115 -12.49 11.73 -16.08
CA TYR A 115 -12.29 10.53 -16.92
C TYR A 115 -12.66 10.78 -18.37
N THR A 116 -13.71 11.57 -18.63
CA THR A 116 -14.07 11.96 -19.99
C THR A 116 -12.99 12.83 -20.63
N ALA A 117 -12.49 13.83 -19.90
CA ALA A 117 -11.39 14.67 -20.35
C ALA A 117 -10.12 13.85 -20.63
N ARG A 118 -9.76 12.96 -19.73
CA ARG A 118 -8.63 12.06 -19.89
C ARG A 118 -8.75 11.25 -21.19
N ALA A 119 -9.87 10.55 -21.40
CA ALA A 119 -10.08 9.71 -22.56
C ALA A 119 -10.04 10.47 -23.90
N LEU A 120 -10.46 11.75 -23.91
CA LEU A 120 -10.41 12.61 -25.09
C LEU A 120 -9.01 13.16 -25.35
N LEU A 121 -8.33 13.64 -24.32
CA LEU A 121 -7.06 14.34 -24.47
C LEU A 121 -5.88 13.39 -24.68
N GLU A 122 -5.84 12.21 -24.03
CA GLU A 122 -4.73 11.25 -24.16
C GLU A 122 -4.54 10.73 -25.61
N GLN A 123 -5.54 10.87 -26.47
CA GLN A 123 -5.46 10.49 -27.88
C GLN A 123 -4.72 11.52 -28.75
N VAL A 124 -4.60 12.76 -28.29
CA VAL A 124 -4.13 13.88 -29.12
C VAL A 124 -3.02 14.70 -28.48
N MET A 125 -2.80 14.53 -27.17
CA MET A 125 -1.75 15.24 -26.45
C MET A 125 -1.30 14.46 -25.20
N PRO A 126 -0.06 14.68 -24.71
CA PRO A 126 0.36 14.11 -23.46
C PRO A 126 -0.43 14.73 -22.29
N ILE A 127 -0.84 13.87 -21.37
CA ILE A 127 -1.43 14.25 -20.09
C ILE A 127 -0.59 13.63 -18.98
N TYR A 128 -0.33 14.37 -17.92
CA TYR A 128 0.58 13.94 -16.84
C TYR A 128 -0.18 13.72 -15.54
N GLU A 129 0.19 12.67 -14.81
CA GLU A 129 -0.31 12.32 -13.49
C GLU A 129 -1.83 12.11 -13.38
N ALA A 130 -2.51 11.80 -14.50
CA ALA A 130 -3.95 11.52 -14.52
C ALA A 130 -4.32 10.16 -13.87
N ASP A 131 -3.34 9.33 -13.58
CA ASP A 131 -3.47 8.03 -12.93
C ASP A 131 -3.32 8.10 -11.39
N VAL A 132 -2.92 9.26 -10.86
CA VAL A 132 -2.75 9.44 -9.40
C VAL A 132 -4.12 9.63 -8.74
N ARG A 133 -4.51 8.69 -7.87
CA ARG A 133 -5.78 8.79 -7.12
C ARG A 133 -5.77 10.06 -6.25
N HIS A 134 -6.89 10.79 -6.22
CA HIS A 134 -6.98 12.07 -5.49
C HIS A 134 -6.88 11.89 -3.98
N SER A 135 -7.41 10.78 -3.46
CA SER A 135 -7.25 10.41 -2.05
C SER A 135 -5.78 10.18 -1.66
N ASP A 136 -4.98 9.60 -2.55
CA ASP A 136 -3.54 9.43 -2.32
C ASP A 136 -2.78 10.74 -2.49
N ARG A 137 -3.07 11.49 -3.57
CA ARG A 137 -2.47 12.80 -3.83
C ARG A 137 -2.65 13.76 -2.64
N PHE A 138 -3.86 13.81 -2.06
CA PHE A 138 -4.16 14.65 -0.91
C PHE A 138 -3.24 14.35 0.28
N LEU A 139 -2.96 13.07 0.55
CA LEU A 139 -2.06 12.64 1.63
C LEU A 139 -0.60 12.89 1.28
N MET A 140 -0.18 12.55 0.07
CA MET A 140 1.20 12.76 -0.42
C MET A 140 1.62 14.22 -0.29
N GLU A 141 0.81 15.15 -0.79
CA GLU A 141 1.09 16.58 -0.78
C GLU A 141 1.18 17.18 0.64
N ARG A 142 0.64 16.48 1.62
CA ARG A 142 0.69 16.86 3.05
C ARG A 142 1.68 16.03 3.85
N PHE A 143 2.44 15.12 3.17
CA PHE A 143 3.36 14.16 3.81
C PHE A 143 2.71 13.31 4.90
N ILE A 144 1.42 13.00 4.75
CA ILE A 144 0.69 12.11 5.65
C ILE A 144 0.93 10.67 5.22
N LYS A 145 1.52 9.87 6.11
CA LYS A 145 1.95 8.49 5.84
C LYS A 145 1.33 7.46 6.80
N GLY A 146 0.15 7.71 7.30
CA GLY A 146 -0.54 6.80 8.22
C GLY A 146 -1.09 7.55 9.44
N GLY A 147 -0.25 7.90 10.40
CA GLY A 147 -0.67 8.67 11.57
C GLY A 147 -1.07 10.11 11.22
N VAL A 148 -2.16 10.59 11.81
CA VAL A 148 -2.75 11.89 11.46
C VAL A 148 -3.42 12.58 12.64
N TRP A 149 -3.26 13.90 12.72
CA TRP A 149 -4.10 14.80 13.51
C TRP A 149 -5.27 15.27 12.66
N VAL A 150 -6.47 15.32 13.27
CA VAL A 150 -7.71 15.71 12.60
C VAL A 150 -8.45 16.76 13.42
N THR A 151 -8.96 17.78 12.75
CA THR A 151 -9.93 18.73 13.29
C THR A 151 -11.07 18.89 12.30
N GLY A 152 -12.26 19.24 12.77
CA GLY A 152 -13.45 19.43 11.93
C GLY A 152 -14.72 19.39 12.76
N ASN A 153 -15.86 19.25 12.09
CA ASN A 153 -17.17 19.13 12.70
C ASN A 153 -17.41 17.69 13.11
N ALA A 154 -17.18 17.37 14.39
CA ALA A 154 -17.30 16.01 14.91
C ALA A 154 -18.74 15.69 15.34
N LYS A 155 -19.24 14.52 14.97
CA LYS A 155 -20.55 13.98 15.35
C LYS A 155 -20.41 12.52 15.72
N ALA A 156 -20.94 12.13 16.88
CA ALA A 156 -21.03 10.74 17.25
C ALA A 156 -22.06 10.03 16.37
N GLN A 157 -21.70 8.88 15.83
CA GLN A 157 -22.55 7.96 15.07
C GLN A 157 -22.61 6.61 15.78
N ASN A 158 -23.42 5.67 15.26
CA ASN A 158 -23.46 4.32 15.82
C ASN A 158 -22.15 3.59 15.52
N GLY A 159 -21.31 3.43 16.54
CA GLY A 159 -20.04 2.70 16.46
C GLY A 159 -18.81 3.51 15.95
N PHE A 160 -18.96 4.77 15.59
CA PHE A 160 -17.82 5.60 15.15
C PHE A 160 -18.04 7.10 15.36
N ILE A 161 -17.00 7.90 15.24
CA ILE A 161 -17.06 9.36 15.19
C ILE A 161 -16.94 9.80 13.73
N GLU A 162 -17.89 10.58 13.23
CA GLU A 162 -17.81 11.22 11.91
C GLU A 162 -17.29 12.65 12.06
N ILE A 163 -16.25 13.00 11.29
CA ILE A 163 -15.68 14.35 11.26
C ILE A 163 -15.79 14.88 9.83
N SER A 164 -16.68 15.87 9.63
CA SER A 164 -16.86 16.58 8.36
C SER A 164 -16.08 17.90 8.34
N ASP A 165 -15.94 18.50 7.14
CA ASP A 165 -15.11 19.70 6.90
C ASP A 165 -13.70 19.55 7.52
N ALA A 166 -13.15 18.38 7.41
CA ALA A 166 -11.98 17.99 8.16
C ALA A 166 -10.69 18.61 7.60
N LYS A 167 -9.78 18.95 8.52
CA LYS A 167 -8.40 19.34 8.23
C LYS A 167 -7.48 18.31 8.83
N LEU A 168 -6.54 17.82 8.02
CA LEU A 168 -5.58 16.78 8.38
C LEU A 168 -4.16 17.32 8.42
N LYS A 169 -3.39 16.84 9.39
CA LYS A 169 -1.95 17.10 9.52
C LYS A 169 -1.24 15.81 9.91
N ALA A 170 -0.06 15.56 9.34
CA ALA A 170 0.75 14.39 9.69
C ALA A 170 1.03 14.31 11.20
N ASN A 171 0.88 13.10 11.75
CA ASN A 171 1.28 12.74 13.11
C ASN A 171 2.23 11.54 13.01
N THR A 172 3.54 11.82 12.95
CA THR A 172 4.57 10.80 12.73
C THR A 172 4.83 9.92 13.96
N GLU A 173 4.33 10.32 15.13
CA GLU A 173 4.56 9.62 16.39
C GLU A 173 3.41 8.68 16.76
N TYR A 174 2.24 8.83 16.12
CA TYR A 174 1.08 8.00 16.44
C TYR A 174 1.24 6.59 15.86
N THR A 175 1.16 5.61 16.75
CA THR A 175 1.13 4.18 16.41
C THR A 175 -0.18 3.58 16.91
N PRO A 176 -0.99 2.94 16.04
CA PRO A 176 -2.29 2.40 16.44
C PRO A 176 -2.14 1.09 17.22
N THR A 177 -3.07 0.84 18.12
CA THR A 177 -3.35 -0.50 18.65
C THR A 177 -4.48 -1.10 17.83
N LEU A 178 -4.15 -1.99 16.89
CA LEU A 178 -5.11 -2.56 15.95
C LEU A 178 -5.91 -3.70 16.60
N LYS A 179 -7.24 -3.66 16.48
CA LYS A 179 -8.12 -4.79 16.79
C LYS A 179 -8.11 -5.75 15.62
N SER A 180 -7.59 -6.95 15.80
CA SER A 180 -7.45 -7.94 14.71
C SER A 180 -8.25 -9.21 14.98
N VAL A 181 -8.84 -9.76 13.91
CA VAL A 181 -9.52 -11.05 13.89
C VAL A 181 -8.95 -11.88 12.75
N SER A 182 -8.59 -13.14 13.03
CA SER A 182 -8.26 -14.11 11.97
C SER A 182 -9.53 -14.76 11.47
N LEU A 183 -9.63 -14.91 10.14
CA LEU A 183 -10.72 -15.57 9.43
C LEU A 183 -10.17 -16.70 8.57
N ASP A 184 -10.84 -17.85 8.60
CA ASP A 184 -10.58 -19.00 7.75
C ASP A 184 -11.90 -19.70 7.41
N ILE A 185 -12.01 -20.26 6.21
CA ILE A 185 -13.23 -20.97 5.75
C ILE A 185 -12.92 -22.41 5.38
N GLU A 186 -13.92 -23.29 5.55
CA GLU A 186 -13.88 -24.63 4.98
C GLU A 186 -15.07 -24.84 4.03
N CYS A 187 -14.80 -25.51 2.90
CA CYS A 187 -15.78 -25.75 1.84
C CYS A 187 -15.54 -27.10 1.16
N ASN A 188 -16.49 -27.52 0.30
CA ASN A 188 -16.28 -28.64 -0.60
C ASN A 188 -15.55 -28.26 -1.88
N GLY A 189 -15.33 -29.21 -2.78
CA GLY A 189 -14.68 -29.00 -4.08
C GLY A 189 -15.46 -28.09 -5.05
N ASP A 190 -16.74 -27.88 -4.84
CA ASP A 190 -17.61 -26.99 -5.63
C ASP A 190 -17.72 -25.60 -4.99
N GLY A 191 -17.00 -25.36 -3.89
CA GLY A 191 -17.01 -24.08 -3.17
C GLY A 191 -18.21 -23.86 -2.24
N VAL A 192 -19.04 -24.87 -1.97
CA VAL A 192 -20.13 -24.75 -1.00
C VAL A 192 -19.54 -24.70 0.40
N LEU A 193 -19.90 -23.65 1.15
CA LEU A 193 -19.34 -23.41 2.49
C LEU A 193 -19.80 -24.46 3.51
N PHE A 194 -18.91 -24.88 4.37
CA PHE A 194 -19.14 -25.77 5.49
C PHE A 194 -19.04 -25.02 6.82
N SER A 195 -17.99 -24.22 6.99
CA SER A 195 -17.77 -23.43 8.21
C SER A 195 -16.93 -22.18 7.94
N VAL A 196 -17.02 -21.24 8.88
CA VAL A 196 -16.15 -20.06 8.98
C VAL A 196 -15.69 -19.91 10.41
N ALA A 197 -14.39 -19.88 10.65
CA ALA A 197 -13.80 -19.61 11.95
C ALA A 197 -13.41 -18.13 12.10
N LEU A 198 -13.63 -17.59 13.29
CA LEU A 198 -13.23 -16.23 13.69
C LEU A 198 -12.52 -16.29 15.03
N VAL A 199 -11.24 -15.91 15.08
CA VAL A 199 -10.42 -15.92 16.29
C VAL A 199 -9.66 -14.61 16.46
N GLY A 200 -9.81 -13.94 17.59
CA GLY A 200 -9.13 -12.68 17.91
C GLY A 200 -10.09 -11.59 18.37
N ASN A 201 -9.56 -10.52 18.97
CA ASN A 201 -10.33 -9.39 19.51
C ASN A 201 -11.53 -9.82 20.38
N GLY A 202 -11.34 -10.85 21.21
CA GLY A 202 -12.40 -11.41 22.08
C GLY A 202 -13.33 -12.42 21.42
N LEU A 203 -13.20 -12.70 20.12
CA LEU A 203 -13.88 -13.80 19.43
C LEU A 203 -13.04 -15.08 19.49
N ASP A 204 -13.74 -16.19 19.67
CA ASP A 204 -13.22 -17.55 19.55
C ASP A 204 -14.38 -18.46 19.18
N CYS A 205 -14.83 -18.37 17.92
CA CYS A 205 -16.05 -19.04 17.46
C CYS A 205 -15.90 -19.61 16.05
N VAL A 206 -16.70 -20.63 15.77
CA VAL A 206 -16.86 -21.23 14.44
C VAL A 206 -18.33 -21.23 14.07
N LEU A 207 -18.67 -20.62 12.94
CA LEU A 207 -19.96 -20.75 12.29
C LEU A 207 -19.96 -22.07 11.51
N MET A 208 -20.88 -23.00 11.82
CA MET A 208 -20.90 -24.34 11.22
C MET A 208 -22.28 -24.68 10.66
N ILE A 209 -22.33 -25.12 9.40
CA ILE A 209 -23.60 -25.58 8.79
C ILE A 209 -23.98 -26.96 9.30
N GLY A 210 -25.17 -27.07 9.88
CA GLY A 210 -25.77 -28.32 10.33
C GLY A 210 -26.64 -28.19 11.58
N GLU A 211 -27.15 -29.33 12.04
CA GLU A 211 -27.88 -29.39 13.28
C GLU A 211 -26.96 -29.26 14.50
N GLN A 212 -27.49 -28.62 15.54
CA GLN A 212 -26.75 -28.43 16.80
C GLN A 212 -26.36 -29.78 17.41
N GLN A 213 -25.06 -29.94 17.66
CA GLN A 213 -24.51 -31.10 18.35
C GLN A 213 -24.12 -30.74 19.80
N LEU A 214 -24.32 -31.66 20.72
CA LEU A 214 -23.93 -31.47 22.11
C LEU A 214 -22.38 -31.47 22.21
N GLN A 215 -21.84 -30.38 22.69
CA GLN A 215 -20.42 -30.25 23.00
C GLN A 215 -20.17 -30.67 24.45
N SER A 216 -19.56 -31.82 24.66
CA SER A 216 -19.00 -32.16 25.98
C SER A 216 -17.55 -31.64 26.01
N ASN A 217 -17.27 -30.57 26.77
CA ASN A 217 -15.94 -29.99 27.02
C ASN A 217 -15.30 -29.18 25.87
N SER A 218 -16.06 -28.45 25.04
CA SER A 218 -15.46 -27.53 24.07
C SER A 218 -14.91 -26.28 24.75
N THR A 219 -13.72 -25.84 24.32
CA THR A 219 -13.04 -24.62 24.80
C THR A 219 -13.39 -23.39 23.94
N PHE A 220 -14.22 -23.52 22.92
CA PHE A 220 -14.63 -22.47 21.99
C PHE A 220 -16.11 -22.62 21.62
N GLU A 221 -16.70 -21.56 21.09
CA GLU A 221 -18.10 -21.51 20.68
C GLU A 221 -18.30 -22.06 19.26
N ILE A 222 -19.32 -22.89 19.04
CA ILE A 222 -19.83 -23.25 17.71
C ILE A 222 -21.23 -22.68 17.56
N ASP A 223 -21.38 -21.74 16.62
CA ASP A 223 -22.68 -21.16 16.26
C ASP A 223 -23.23 -21.89 15.03
N TRP A 224 -24.26 -22.73 15.27
CA TRP A 224 -24.85 -23.58 14.25
C TRP A 224 -25.70 -22.80 13.27
N CYS A 225 -25.50 -23.04 11.98
CA CYS A 225 -26.19 -22.42 10.87
C CYS A 225 -26.99 -23.48 10.09
N TYR A 226 -28.24 -23.18 9.72
CA TYR A 226 -29.05 -24.13 8.97
C TYR A 226 -28.71 -24.18 7.47
N ASP A 227 -28.17 -23.13 6.88
CA ASP A 227 -27.71 -23.05 5.50
C ASP A 227 -26.61 -21.97 5.30
N GLU A 228 -26.13 -21.81 4.07
CA GLU A 228 -25.13 -20.80 3.73
C GLU A 228 -25.64 -19.36 3.89
N ILE A 229 -26.92 -19.09 3.62
CA ILE A 229 -27.52 -17.75 3.79
C ILE A 229 -27.46 -17.34 5.26
N ASN A 230 -27.83 -18.24 6.15
CA ASN A 230 -27.76 -18.02 7.59
C ASN A 230 -26.32 -17.86 8.06
N LEU A 231 -25.38 -18.67 7.56
CA LEU A 231 -23.96 -18.57 7.87
C LEU A 231 -23.40 -17.20 7.45
N LEU A 232 -23.61 -16.77 6.21
CA LEU A 232 -23.13 -15.48 5.70
C LEU A 232 -23.77 -14.29 6.44
N THR A 233 -25.06 -14.39 6.78
CA THR A 233 -25.76 -13.36 7.56
C THR A 233 -25.17 -13.24 8.98
N LYS A 234 -24.94 -14.36 9.66
CA LYS A 234 -24.30 -14.38 10.98
C LYS A 234 -22.87 -13.88 10.91
N LEU A 235 -22.07 -14.32 9.91
CA LEU A 235 -20.72 -13.84 9.70
C LEU A 235 -20.67 -12.31 9.61
N GLN A 236 -21.58 -11.71 8.83
CA GLN A 236 -21.69 -10.26 8.75
C GLN A 236 -22.00 -9.63 10.11
N GLN A 237 -22.90 -10.20 10.89
CA GLN A 237 -23.23 -9.72 12.24
C GLN A 237 -22.03 -9.80 13.19
N TYR A 238 -21.27 -10.90 13.16
CA TYR A 238 -20.05 -11.05 13.97
C TYR A 238 -19.00 -9.99 13.63
N ILE A 239 -18.74 -9.74 12.33
CA ILE A 239 -17.79 -8.72 11.89
C ILE A 239 -18.25 -7.32 12.30
N ILE A 240 -19.54 -7.00 12.15
CA ILE A 240 -20.09 -5.68 12.52
C ILE A 240 -20.03 -5.47 14.03
N ASN A 241 -20.46 -6.46 14.82
CA ASN A 241 -20.55 -6.34 16.27
C ASN A 241 -19.19 -6.34 16.96
N ASN A 242 -18.24 -7.14 16.47
CA ASN A 242 -16.87 -7.18 16.99
C ASN A 242 -16.05 -5.95 16.56
N ASP A 243 -16.36 -5.37 15.41
CA ASP A 243 -15.76 -4.19 14.82
C ASP A 243 -14.20 -4.23 14.76
N PRO A 244 -13.59 -5.26 14.14
CA PRO A 244 -12.15 -5.32 13.98
C PRO A 244 -11.64 -4.20 13.05
N ASP A 245 -10.42 -3.70 13.31
CA ASP A 245 -9.70 -2.82 12.40
C ASP A 245 -9.09 -3.61 11.24
N VAL A 246 -8.65 -4.83 11.53
CA VAL A 246 -7.95 -5.70 10.59
C VAL A 246 -8.51 -7.12 10.64
N ILE A 247 -8.78 -7.68 9.47
CA ILE A 247 -9.03 -9.11 9.31
C ILE A 247 -7.78 -9.73 8.69
N VAL A 248 -7.27 -10.80 9.29
CA VAL A 248 -6.10 -11.53 8.78
C VAL A 248 -6.47 -12.94 8.41
N GLY A 249 -5.69 -13.56 7.55
CA GLY A 249 -5.85 -14.97 7.19
C GLY A 249 -4.69 -15.46 6.32
N TRP A 250 -4.82 -16.65 5.78
CA TRP A 250 -3.80 -17.31 4.98
C TRP A 250 -4.24 -17.55 3.56
N ASN A 251 -3.76 -16.78 2.60
CA ASN A 251 -4.29 -16.67 1.25
C ASN A 251 -5.73 -16.11 1.23
N VAL A 252 -6.05 -15.33 2.24
CA VAL A 252 -7.41 -14.93 2.61
C VAL A 252 -8.09 -14.05 1.55
N ILE A 253 -7.34 -13.27 0.78
CA ILE A 253 -7.88 -12.40 -0.25
C ILE A 253 -8.24 -13.19 -1.50
N ASP A 254 -7.30 -14.02 -2.00
CA ASP A 254 -7.47 -14.76 -3.24
C ASP A 254 -8.40 -15.97 -3.09
N PHE A 255 -8.53 -16.52 -1.89
CA PHE A 255 -9.36 -17.68 -1.62
C PHE A 255 -10.59 -17.33 -0.79
N ASP A 256 -10.45 -17.05 0.51
CA ASP A 256 -11.57 -16.95 1.45
C ASP A 256 -12.54 -15.83 1.07
N PHE A 257 -12.07 -14.58 0.96
CA PHE A 257 -12.94 -13.46 0.60
C PHE A 257 -13.48 -13.57 -0.82
N SER A 258 -12.69 -14.11 -1.75
CA SER A 258 -13.14 -14.33 -3.13
C SER A 258 -14.29 -15.34 -3.17
N LEU A 259 -14.17 -16.45 -2.42
CA LEU A 259 -15.22 -17.46 -2.35
C LEU A 259 -16.46 -16.94 -1.59
N LEU A 260 -16.27 -16.24 -0.46
CA LEU A 260 -17.37 -15.60 0.27
C LEU A 260 -18.18 -14.65 -0.62
N GLN A 261 -17.51 -13.83 -1.44
CA GLN A 261 -18.16 -12.93 -2.40
C GLN A 261 -18.95 -13.71 -3.47
N GLU A 262 -18.32 -14.73 -4.09
CA GLU A 262 -18.96 -15.57 -5.11
C GLU A 262 -20.20 -16.30 -4.57
N ARG A 263 -20.11 -16.84 -3.34
CA ARG A 263 -21.24 -17.51 -2.71
C ARG A 263 -22.37 -16.52 -2.37
N ALA A 264 -22.02 -15.35 -1.82
CA ALA A 264 -23.01 -14.31 -1.53
C ALA A 264 -23.75 -13.87 -2.79
N GLU A 265 -23.03 -13.61 -3.89
CA GLU A 265 -23.62 -13.25 -5.18
C GLU A 265 -24.55 -14.33 -5.73
N ALA A 266 -24.11 -15.61 -5.68
CA ALA A 266 -24.94 -16.75 -6.11
C ALA A 266 -26.22 -16.91 -5.28
N LEU A 267 -26.21 -16.48 -4.02
CA LEU A 267 -27.34 -16.52 -3.10
C LEU A 267 -28.14 -15.21 -3.06
N GLY A 268 -27.80 -14.22 -3.88
CA GLY A 268 -28.46 -12.91 -3.93
C GLY A 268 -28.22 -12.03 -2.70
N LEU A 269 -27.09 -12.23 -2.00
CA LEU A 269 -26.70 -11.46 -0.82
C LEU A 269 -25.63 -10.43 -1.17
N THR A 270 -25.56 -9.37 -0.38
CA THR A 270 -24.46 -8.39 -0.40
C THR A 270 -23.74 -8.44 0.94
N LEU A 271 -22.41 -8.62 0.92
CA LEU A 271 -21.61 -8.66 2.14
C LEU A 271 -21.21 -7.24 2.55
N ASN A 272 -21.92 -6.67 3.50
CA ASN A 272 -21.66 -5.34 4.05
C ASN A 272 -20.71 -5.43 5.26
N PHE A 273 -19.48 -5.89 5.03
CA PHE A 273 -18.47 -6.05 6.08
C PHE A 273 -17.77 -4.74 6.44
N GLY A 274 -17.89 -3.71 5.61
CA GLY A 274 -17.32 -2.39 5.87
C GLY A 274 -18.05 -1.64 6.99
N ARG A 275 -17.35 -0.69 7.61
CA ARG A 275 -17.94 0.26 8.55
C ARG A 275 -18.97 1.14 7.83
N ASP A 276 -19.95 1.66 8.59
CA ASP A 276 -21.09 2.41 8.03
C ASP A 276 -21.88 1.60 6.97
N ASN A 277 -22.01 0.29 7.23
CA ASN A 277 -22.74 -0.65 6.38
C ASN A 277 -22.28 -0.65 4.90
N GLN A 278 -21.00 -0.43 4.66
CA GLN A 278 -20.45 -0.42 3.31
C GLN A 278 -20.14 -1.83 2.81
N PRO A 279 -20.44 -2.14 1.54
CA PRO A 279 -20.11 -3.44 0.97
C PRO A 279 -18.60 -3.61 0.80
N LEU A 280 -18.17 -4.87 0.78
CA LEU A 280 -16.84 -5.22 0.33
C LEU A 280 -16.79 -5.19 -1.21
N TYR A 281 -15.63 -4.87 -1.76
CA TYR A 281 -15.39 -4.85 -3.21
C TYR A 281 -14.15 -5.67 -3.52
N ILE A 282 -14.29 -6.63 -4.44
CA ILE A 282 -13.16 -7.40 -4.98
C ILE A 282 -13.00 -7.09 -6.46
N ASN A 283 -11.80 -6.67 -6.85
CA ASN A 283 -11.43 -6.47 -8.24
C ASN A 283 -10.40 -7.53 -8.63
N LYS A 284 -10.83 -8.49 -9.45
CA LYS A 284 -9.96 -9.54 -10.02
C LYS A 284 -9.29 -9.00 -11.28
N GLY A 285 -8.11 -8.39 -11.13
CA GLY A 285 -7.26 -7.95 -12.23
C GLY A 285 -6.00 -8.81 -12.34
N HIS A 286 -4.88 -8.22 -12.72
CA HIS A 286 -3.59 -8.90 -12.72
C HIS A 286 -3.16 -9.35 -11.30
N TYR A 287 -3.62 -8.59 -10.29
CA TYR A 287 -3.60 -8.94 -8.87
C TYR A 287 -5.01 -8.72 -8.32
N THR A 288 -5.49 -9.64 -7.48
CA THR A 288 -6.75 -9.47 -6.77
C THR A 288 -6.61 -8.33 -5.77
N ARG A 289 -7.52 -7.38 -5.83
CA ARG A 289 -7.57 -6.27 -4.89
C ARG A 289 -8.90 -6.28 -4.15
N LEU A 290 -8.82 -6.45 -2.84
CA LEU A 290 -9.95 -6.32 -1.95
C LEU A 290 -9.97 -4.90 -1.36
N THR A 291 -11.13 -4.29 -1.29
CA THR A 291 -11.37 -3.01 -0.61
C THR A 291 -12.50 -3.19 0.39
N LEU A 292 -12.21 -2.93 1.65
CA LEU A 292 -13.15 -3.02 2.74
C LEU A 292 -13.22 -1.67 3.47
N PRO A 293 -14.22 -0.81 3.15
CA PRO A 293 -14.30 0.52 3.72
C PRO A 293 -14.27 0.52 5.26
N GLY A 294 -13.32 1.23 5.84
CA GLY A 294 -13.15 1.34 7.29
C GLY A 294 -12.37 0.21 7.97
N ARG A 295 -11.96 -0.80 7.24
CA ARG A 295 -11.14 -1.93 7.74
C ARG A 295 -10.02 -2.25 6.76
N CYS A 296 -9.06 -3.06 7.21
CA CYS A 296 -8.03 -3.64 6.35
C CYS A 296 -8.15 -5.17 6.33
N VAL A 297 -7.77 -5.79 5.22
CA VAL A 297 -7.59 -7.24 5.13
C VAL A 297 -6.12 -7.51 4.80
N ILE A 298 -5.43 -8.24 5.66
CA ILE A 298 -3.99 -8.50 5.53
C ILE A 298 -3.76 -10.00 5.32
N ASP A 299 -3.19 -10.33 4.18
CA ASP A 299 -2.80 -11.70 3.84
C ASP A 299 -1.45 -12.07 4.47
N GLY A 300 -1.39 -13.24 5.14
CA GLY A 300 -0.20 -13.73 5.81
C GLY A 300 0.94 -14.08 4.84
N ILE A 301 0.61 -14.70 3.70
CA ILE A 301 1.61 -15.10 2.68
C ILE A 301 2.26 -13.86 2.08
N ASP A 302 1.45 -12.88 1.67
CA ASP A 302 1.95 -11.66 1.06
C ASP A 302 2.76 -10.82 2.04
N THR A 303 2.34 -10.77 3.31
CA THR A 303 3.09 -10.08 4.35
C THR A 303 4.46 -10.70 4.58
N LEU A 304 4.55 -12.02 4.67
CA LEU A 304 5.82 -12.74 4.85
C LEU A 304 6.75 -12.56 3.65
N LYS A 305 6.24 -12.67 2.42
CA LYS A 305 7.02 -12.41 1.20
C LYS A 305 7.58 -11.00 1.18
N ASN A 306 6.77 -10.01 1.54
CA ASN A 306 7.19 -8.60 1.60
C ASN A 306 8.17 -8.31 2.73
N ALA A 307 8.04 -8.99 3.86
CA ALA A 307 9.01 -8.95 4.94
C ALA A 307 10.29 -9.76 4.64
N THR A 308 10.41 -10.29 3.40
CA THR A 308 11.57 -11.04 2.88
C THR A 308 11.85 -12.37 3.59
N TYR A 309 10.85 -12.96 4.23
CA TYR A 309 10.98 -14.33 4.72
C TYR A 309 11.05 -15.31 3.56
N ARG A 310 11.79 -16.38 3.76
CA ARG A 310 11.97 -17.47 2.78
C ARG A 310 11.66 -18.81 3.43
N PHE A 311 10.74 -19.53 2.84
CA PHE A 311 10.33 -20.87 3.24
C PHE A 311 10.37 -21.79 2.02
N ASP A 312 10.52 -23.09 2.22
CA ASP A 312 10.45 -24.09 1.15
C ASP A 312 9.04 -24.10 0.52
N SER A 313 8.02 -23.84 1.35
CA SER A 313 6.62 -23.63 0.95
C SER A 313 5.98 -22.59 1.85
N PHE A 314 5.13 -21.73 1.29
CA PHE A 314 4.31 -20.77 2.03
C PHE A 314 2.96 -21.36 2.46
N SER A 315 2.78 -22.68 2.46
CA SER A 315 1.61 -23.30 3.09
C SER A 315 1.60 -23.02 4.60
N LEU A 316 0.41 -22.82 5.18
CA LEU A 316 0.27 -22.56 6.61
C LEU A 316 0.94 -23.65 7.46
N ALA A 317 0.81 -24.92 7.05
CA ALA A 317 1.46 -26.04 7.74
C ALA A 317 2.99 -25.91 7.80
N ASN A 318 3.63 -25.60 6.65
CA ASN A 318 5.09 -25.48 6.60
C ASN A 318 5.59 -24.27 7.40
N VAL A 319 4.90 -23.13 7.30
CA VAL A 319 5.28 -21.91 8.02
C VAL A 319 5.06 -22.08 9.53
N ALA A 320 3.93 -22.67 9.95
CA ALA A 320 3.66 -22.97 11.36
C ALA A 320 4.72 -23.93 11.97
N GLU A 321 5.08 -24.99 11.24
CA GLU A 321 6.15 -25.91 11.68
C GLU A 321 7.48 -25.18 11.87
N ARG A 322 7.87 -24.33 10.90
CA ARG A 322 9.16 -23.62 10.92
C ARG A 322 9.22 -22.50 11.95
N VAL A 323 8.11 -21.80 12.16
CA VAL A 323 8.06 -20.59 13.03
C VAL A 323 7.65 -20.94 14.45
N LEU A 324 6.66 -21.84 14.63
CA LEU A 324 6.03 -22.13 15.90
C LEU A 324 6.47 -23.49 16.48
N ASN A 325 7.04 -24.38 15.69
CA ASN A 325 7.21 -25.80 15.96
C ASN A 325 5.86 -26.53 16.19
N GLU A 326 4.81 -26.05 15.55
CA GLU A 326 3.46 -26.60 15.62
C GLU A 326 3.06 -27.14 14.24
N SER A 327 2.13 -28.12 14.22
CA SER A 327 1.63 -28.72 12.99
C SER A 327 0.12 -28.62 12.92
N LYS A 328 -0.41 -28.60 11.68
CA LYS A 328 -1.85 -28.71 11.42
C LYS A 328 -2.43 -30.03 11.94
N LEU A 329 -3.71 -29.99 12.33
CA LEU A 329 -4.44 -31.18 12.82
C LEU A 329 -4.63 -32.22 11.70
N ILE A 330 -4.95 -31.77 10.46
CA ILE A 330 -5.07 -32.66 9.29
C ILE A 330 -3.71 -32.77 8.57
N LYS A 331 -3.14 -33.97 8.54
CA LYS A 331 -1.81 -34.28 7.95
C LYS A 331 -1.88 -35.17 6.70
N THR A 332 -3.06 -35.36 6.10
CA THR A 332 -3.25 -36.26 4.97
C THR A 332 -2.97 -35.57 3.64
N ASP A 333 -2.43 -36.32 2.66
CA ASP A 333 -2.17 -35.83 1.30
C ASP A 333 -3.47 -35.47 0.54
N ASN A 334 -4.62 -35.99 0.97
CA ASN A 334 -5.92 -35.70 0.40
C ASN A 334 -6.79 -34.86 1.39
N ARG A 335 -6.36 -33.62 1.65
CA ARG A 335 -6.99 -32.71 2.59
C ARG A 335 -8.49 -32.47 2.30
N LEU A 336 -8.87 -32.25 1.04
CA LEU A 336 -10.25 -31.97 0.65
C LEU A 336 -11.19 -33.16 0.99
N THR A 337 -10.76 -34.39 0.70
CA THR A 337 -11.56 -35.58 1.04
C THR A 337 -11.78 -35.72 2.55
N GLU A 338 -10.75 -35.39 3.34
CA GLU A 338 -10.86 -35.44 4.81
C GLU A 338 -11.79 -34.35 5.36
N ILE A 339 -11.73 -33.12 4.81
CA ILE A 339 -12.65 -32.03 5.14
C ILE A 339 -14.11 -32.43 4.86
N VAL A 340 -14.38 -32.97 3.67
CA VAL A 340 -15.72 -33.45 3.30
C VAL A 340 -16.17 -34.62 4.21
N ARG A 341 -15.27 -35.56 4.53
CA ARG A 341 -15.57 -36.64 5.47
C ARG A 341 -15.93 -36.08 6.86
N GLN A 342 -15.12 -35.19 7.41
CA GLN A 342 -15.39 -34.59 8.73
C GLN A 342 -16.69 -33.79 8.74
N PHE A 343 -16.98 -33.05 7.67
CA PHE A 343 -18.27 -32.34 7.56
C PHE A 343 -19.48 -33.28 7.64
N ASN A 344 -19.39 -34.47 7.07
CA ASN A 344 -20.49 -35.44 7.07
C ASN A 344 -20.55 -36.25 8.37
N GLU A 345 -19.38 -36.62 8.94
CA GLU A 345 -19.28 -37.62 10.01
C GLU A 345 -18.90 -37.03 11.37
N ASP A 346 -18.12 -35.91 11.41
CA ASP A 346 -17.56 -35.33 12.63
C ASP A 346 -17.36 -33.81 12.50
N LYS A 347 -18.47 -33.07 12.52
CA LYS A 347 -18.45 -31.61 12.39
C LYS A 347 -17.69 -30.92 13.53
N LEU A 348 -17.61 -31.53 14.71
CA LEU A 348 -16.84 -30.99 15.83
C LEU A 348 -15.33 -31.02 15.55
N ALA A 349 -14.83 -32.09 14.94
CA ALA A 349 -13.45 -32.16 14.50
C ALA A 349 -13.14 -31.14 13.39
N LEU A 350 -14.05 -30.94 12.44
CA LEU A 350 -13.90 -29.91 11.40
C LEU A 350 -13.90 -28.51 11.99
N ALA A 351 -14.77 -28.22 12.95
CA ALA A 351 -14.78 -26.92 13.64
C ALA A 351 -13.46 -26.66 14.39
N ALA A 352 -12.94 -27.67 15.08
CA ALA A 352 -11.66 -27.56 15.78
C ALA A 352 -10.49 -27.36 14.77
N TYR A 353 -10.53 -27.99 13.62
CA TYR A 353 -9.55 -27.83 12.56
C TYR A 353 -9.58 -26.41 11.98
N ASN A 354 -10.76 -25.92 11.57
CA ASN A 354 -10.93 -24.58 10.99
C ASN A 354 -10.48 -23.48 11.99
N ARG A 355 -10.85 -23.63 13.28
CA ARG A 355 -10.40 -22.75 14.37
C ARG A 355 -8.88 -22.77 14.52
N GLN A 356 -8.25 -23.96 14.46
CA GLN A 356 -6.80 -24.10 14.62
C GLN A 356 -6.03 -23.34 13.54
N ASP A 357 -6.52 -23.32 12.29
CA ASP A 357 -5.88 -22.55 11.22
C ASP A 357 -5.87 -21.05 11.56
N CYS A 358 -6.96 -20.49 12.11
CA CYS A 358 -6.99 -19.11 12.61
C CYS A 358 -6.00 -18.87 13.76
N ILE A 359 -5.89 -19.80 14.71
CA ILE A 359 -4.93 -19.70 15.84
C ILE A 359 -3.50 -19.65 15.31
N LEU A 360 -3.13 -20.54 14.41
CA LEU A 360 -1.81 -20.59 13.81
C LEU A 360 -1.46 -19.28 13.10
N VAL A 361 -2.41 -18.69 12.35
CA VAL A 361 -2.23 -17.38 11.72
C VAL A 361 -1.93 -16.31 12.76
N ASN A 362 -2.74 -16.19 13.81
CA ASN A 362 -2.52 -15.21 14.88
C ASN A 362 -1.15 -15.37 15.56
N GLN A 363 -0.77 -16.59 15.88
CA GLN A 363 0.53 -16.90 16.51
C GLN A 363 1.71 -16.56 15.60
N ILE A 364 1.61 -16.80 14.28
CA ILE A 364 2.63 -16.40 13.29
C ILE A 364 2.75 -14.87 13.25
N PHE A 365 1.61 -14.15 13.17
CA PHE A 365 1.61 -12.68 13.17
C PHE A 365 2.24 -12.09 14.42
N GLU A 366 1.94 -12.66 15.58
CA GLU A 366 2.51 -12.24 16.87
C GLU A 366 4.01 -12.55 16.96
N LYS A 367 4.39 -13.80 16.67
CA LYS A 367 5.78 -14.27 16.78
C LYS A 367 6.73 -13.49 15.88
N LEU A 368 6.30 -13.20 14.65
CA LEU A 368 7.10 -12.50 13.65
C LEU A 368 6.81 -10.98 13.62
N LYS A 369 5.94 -10.47 14.51
CA LYS A 369 5.57 -9.05 14.63
C LYS A 369 5.11 -8.44 13.29
N LEU A 370 4.27 -9.17 12.56
CA LEU A 370 3.88 -8.78 11.19
C LEU A 370 2.99 -7.53 11.18
N PHE A 371 2.18 -7.28 12.21
CA PHE A 371 1.43 -6.02 12.36
C PHE A 371 2.37 -4.82 12.54
N GLU A 372 3.40 -4.96 13.40
CA GLU A 372 4.40 -3.91 13.59
C GLU A 372 5.13 -3.61 12.27
N PHE A 373 5.50 -4.65 11.51
CA PHE A 373 6.09 -4.51 10.18
C PHE A 373 5.18 -3.75 9.21
N ALA A 374 3.88 -4.09 9.13
CA ALA A 374 2.91 -3.44 8.24
C ALA A 374 2.71 -1.95 8.61
N ILE A 375 2.55 -1.63 9.90
CA ILE A 375 2.42 -0.26 10.40
C ILE A 375 3.64 0.58 10.05
N VAL A 376 4.84 0.09 10.39
CA VAL A 376 6.10 0.79 10.11
C VAL A 376 6.30 1.00 8.62
N ARG A 377 5.97 0.01 7.79
CA ARG A 377 6.05 0.12 6.34
C ARG A 377 5.13 1.24 5.82
N THR A 378 3.89 1.32 6.32
CA THR A 378 2.96 2.41 6.01
C THR A 378 3.50 3.76 6.45
N GLN A 379 4.04 3.87 7.67
CA GLN A 379 4.64 5.11 8.19
C GLN A 379 5.84 5.60 7.36
N ILE A 380 6.60 4.70 6.77
CA ILE A 380 7.74 5.07 5.91
C ILE A 380 7.25 5.44 4.50
N THR A 381 6.35 4.66 3.89
CA THR A 381 6.03 4.75 2.47
C THR A 381 4.76 5.55 2.16
N GLY A 382 3.84 5.69 3.11
CA GLY A 382 2.52 6.25 2.88
C GLY A 382 1.57 5.32 2.11
N LEU A 383 1.94 4.06 1.85
CA LEU A 383 1.04 3.07 1.26
C LEU A 383 -0.03 2.63 2.26
N GLU A 384 -1.14 2.12 1.77
CA GLU A 384 -2.20 1.49 2.55
C GLU A 384 -1.65 0.31 3.37
N LEU A 385 -2.21 0.07 4.55
CA LEU A 385 -1.72 -0.93 5.50
C LEU A 385 -1.75 -2.35 4.90
N GLU A 386 -2.81 -2.68 4.18
CA GLU A 386 -3.02 -3.96 3.50
C GLU A 386 -2.23 -4.08 2.19
N ARG A 387 -1.75 -2.99 1.63
CA ARG A 387 -1.06 -3.02 0.34
C ARG A 387 0.35 -3.58 0.47
N MET A 388 0.48 -4.88 0.53
CA MET A 388 1.77 -5.55 0.45
C MET A 388 2.34 -5.48 -0.98
N GLY A 389 3.66 -5.42 -1.14
CA GLY A 389 4.31 -5.14 -2.44
C GLY A 389 4.25 -3.67 -2.84
N GLY A 390 4.27 -3.42 -4.16
CA GLY A 390 4.11 -2.07 -4.71
C GLY A 390 5.29 -1.12 -4.46
N SER A 391 6.54 -1.59 -4.58
CA SER A 391 7.74 -0.74 -4.42
C SER A 391 7.73 0.50 -5.32
N VAL A 392 7.19 0.37 -6.55
CA VAL A 392 7.01 1.51 -7.47
C VAL A 392 6.03 2.54 -6.90
N ALA A 393 4.91 2.07 -6.33
CA ALA A 393 3.95 2.98 -5.70
C ALA A 393 4.51 3.62 -4.43
N ALA A 394 5.29 2.89 -3.63
CA ALA A 394 6.00 3.43 -2.47
C ALA A 394 6.97 4.55 -2.89
N PHE A 395 7.75 4.32 -3.94
CA PHE A 395 8.65 5.33 -4.50
C PHE A 395 7.88 6.55 -4.99
N THR A 396 6.80 6.35 -5.75
CA THR A 396 5.95 7.44 -6.25
C THR A 396 5.38 8.28 -5.09
N ASN A 397 4.86 7.63 -4.03
CA ASN A 397 4.36 8.33 -2.85
C ASN A 397 5.41 9.20 -2.16
N LEU A 398 6.66 8.74 -2.13
CA LEU A 398 7.75 9.46 -1.49
C LEU A 398 8.32 10.56 -2.38
N TYR A 399 8.41 10.31 -3.68
CA TYR A 399 9.14 11.14 -4.63
C TYR A 399 8.29 12.26 -5.24
N LEU A 400 7.03 11.96 -5.60
CA LEU A 400 6.13 12.89 -6.27
C LEU A 400 5.96 14.23 -5.56
N PRO A 401 5.67 14.28 -4.23
CA PRO A 401 5.51 15.56 -3.54
C PRO A 401 6.83 16.36 -3.43
N LEU A 402 7.97 15.71 -3.46
CA LEU A 402 9.28 16.37 -3.51
C LEU A 402 9.54 16.96 -4.90
N LEU A 403 9.15 16.24 -5.94
CA LEU A 403 9.28 16.67 -7.33
C LEU A 403 8.46 17.93 -7.59
N HIS A 404 7.19 17.98 -7.16
CA HIS A 404 6.34 19.17 -7.26
C HIS A 404 6.96 20.39 -6.57
N ARG A 405 7.59 20.19 -5.41
CA ARG A 405 8.27 21.27 -4.67
C ARG A 405 9.52 21.77 -5.37
N SER A 406 10.03 21.02 -6.33
CA SER A 406 11.14 21.43 -7.18
C SER A 406 10.70 22.03 -8.52
N GLY A 407 9.38 22.20 -8.71
CA GLY A 407 8.84 22.82 -9.93
C GLY A 407 8.64 21.85 -11.09
N TYR A 408 8.48 20.54 -10.83
CA TYR A 408 8.29 19.55 -11.89
C TYR A 408 7.06 18.68 -11.68
N VAL A 409 6.42 18.29 -12.78
CA VAL A 409 5.44 17.20 -12.85
C VAL A 409 6.15 15.88 -13.19
N ALA A 410 5.59 14.77 -12.73
CA ALA A 410 6.17 13.47 -13.01
C ALA A 410 5.98 13.07 -14.50
N PRO A 411 6.98 12.41 -15.11
CA PRO A 411 6.86 11.86 -16.45
C PRO A 411 5.84 10.72 -16.49
N ASN A 412 5.40 10.37 -17.69
CA ASN A 412 4.62 9.16 -17.94
C ASN A 412 5.52 7.94 -18.12
N LEU A 413 4.93 6.76 -18.13
CA LEU A 413 5.64 5.53 -18.45
C LEU A 413 6.21 5.62 -19.89
N GLY A 414 7.51 5.36 -20.03
CA GLY A 414 8.18 5.33 -21.32
C GLY A 414 8.62 6.66 -21.89
N ASP A 415 8.41 7.79 -21.23
CA ASP A 415 8.78 9.14 -21.71
C ASP A 415 10.29 9.32 -21.99
N HIS A 416 11.16 8.46 -21.43
CA HIS A 416 12.62 8.55 -21.61
C HIS A 416 13.09 8.29 -23.06
N GLY A 417 12.30 7.54 -23.87
CA GLY A 417 12.60 7.29 -25.30
C GLY A 417 13.86 6.43 -25.60
N LEU A 418 14.50 5.85 -24.59
CA LEU A 418 15.72 5.06 -24.73
C LEU A 418 15.40 3.57 -24.88
N SER A 419 16.13 2.87 -25.79
CA SER A 419 15.88 1.48 -26.15
C SER A 419 16.86 0.47 -25.55
N PHE A 420 17.93 0.90 -24.88
CA PHE A 420 18.90 -0.03 -24.28
C PHE A 420 18.46 -0.48 -22.90
N GLU A 421 18.97 -1.63 -22.47
CA GLU A 421 18.71 -2.19 -21.15
C GLU A 421 19.93 -2.03 -20.23
N SER A 422 19.65 -1.85 -18.94
CA SER A 422 20.69 -1.80 -17.92
C SER A 422 21.28 -3.20 -17.71
N PRO A 423 22.60 -3.34 -17.59
CA PRO A 423 23.22 -4.60 -17.20
C PRO A 423 22.81 -4.99 -15.77
N GLY A 424 22.75 -6.28 -15.50
CA GLY A 424 22.49 -6.84 -14.16
C GLY A 424 23.64 -6.59 -13.18
N GLY A 425 23.55 -7.14 -11.97
CA GLY A 425 24.60 -7.10 -10.96
C GLY A 425 25.87 -7.82 -11.43
N TYR A 426 27.02 -7.46 -10.84
CA TYR A 426 28.31 -8.10 -11.13
C TYR A 426 28.31 -9.54 -10.65
N VAL A 427 28.59 -10.45 -11.57
CA VAL A 427 28.79 -11.88 -11.26
C VAL A 427 30.25 -12.22 -11.49
N MET A 428 30.94 -12.64 -10.43
CA MET A 428 32.33 -13.12 -10.54
C MET A 428 32.34 -14.55 -11.05
N GLU A 429 33.35 -14.87 -11.89
CA GLU A 429 33.65 -16.25 -12.22
C GLU A 429 34.09 -17.00 -10.95
N SER A 430 33.50 -18.17 -10.74
CA SER A 430 33.87 -19.05 -9.64
C SER A 430 35.13 -19.87 -10.00
N THR A 431 35.99 -20.09 -9.02
CA THR A 431 37.10 -21.03 -9.12
C THR A 431 36.84 -22.13 -8.11
N PRO A 432 36.22 -23.25 -8.51
CA PRO A 432 35.91 -24.37 -7.59
C PRO A 432 37.19 -24.96 -7.00
N GLY A 433 37.16 -25.29 -5.70
CA GLY A 433 38.32 -25.86 -5.01
C GLY A 433 38.15 -25.86 -3.50
N LEU A 434 39.14 -26.43 -2.82
CA LEU A 434 39.28 -26.37 -1.35
C LEU A 434 40.29 -25.27 -0.99
N TYR A 435 39.84 -24.30 -0.28
CA TYR A 435 40.66 -23.14 0.11
C TYR A 435 40.80 -23.07 1.62
N LYS A 436 42.00 -22.68 2.11
CA LYS A 436 42.27 -22.35 3.51
C LYS A 436 42.34 -20.85 3.69
N ASN A 437 41.97 -20.37 4.88
CA ASN A 437 42.05 -18.94 5.25
C ASN A 437 41.26 -18.02 4.31
N VAL A 438 40.01 -18.36 4.02
CA VAL A 438 39.11 -17.57 3.17
C VAL A 438 38.63 -16.34 3.92
N LEU A 439 38.81 -15.15 3.33
CA LEU A 439 38.22 -13.89 3.78
C LEU A 439 36.96 -13.60 2.94
N VAL A 440 35.85 -13.34 3.62
CA VAL A 440 34.60 -12.92 2.99
C VAL A 440 34.38 -11.45 3.26
N LEU A 441 34.36 -10.65 2.19
CA LEU A 441 34.14 -9.20 2.28
C LEU A 441 32.78 -8.88 1.65
N ASP A 442 32.01 -8.00 2.29
CA ASP A 442 30.72 -7.52 1.80
C ASP A 442 30.60 -6.00 1.97
N PHE A 443 30.08 -5.32 0.94
CA PHE A 443 29.85 -3.88 0.99
C PHE A 443 28.53 -3.58 1.71
N LYS A 444 28.59 -2.86 2.80
CA LYS A 444 27.40 -2.43 3.53
C LYS A 444 26.52 -1.53 2.66
N SER A 445 25.34 -2.06 2.28
CA SER A 445 24.34 -1.32 1.48
C SER A 445 24.91 -0.74 0.17
N LEU A 446 25.56 -1.58 -0.67
CA LEU A 446 26.32 -1.15 -1.87
C LEU A 446 25.51 -0.19 -2.75
N TYR A 447 24.36 -0.58 -3.27
CA TYR A 447 23.57 0.26 -4.19
C TYR A 447 23.00 1.53 -3.54
N PRO A 448 22.42 1.51 -2.33
CA PRO A 448 22.08 2.75 -1.64
C PRO A 448 23.26 3.70 -1.44
N SER A 449 24.46 3.18 -1.13
CA SER A 449 25.68 4.00 -0.99
C SER A 449 26.11 4.61 -2.32
N ILE A 450 26.04 3.85 -3.42
CA ILE A 450 26.33 4.34 -4.77
C ILE A 450 25.35 5.46 -5.15
N MET A 451 24.04 5.24 -4.99
CA MET A 451 23.02 6.25 -5.31
C MET A 451 23.27 7.57 -4.56
N ARG A 452 23.61 7.48 -3.28
CA ARG A 452 23.91 8.64 -2.44
C ARG A 452 25.21 9.34 -2.86
N THR A 453 26.29 8.59 -3.04
CA THR A 453 27.61 9.14 -3.31
C THR A 453 27.72 9.78 -4.69
N PHE A 454 27.08 9.18 -5.68
CA PHE A 454 27.13 9.65 -7.08
C PHE A 454 25.89 10.47 -7.47
N CYS A 455 25.08 10.90 -6.49
CA CYS A 455 23.90 11.74 -6.68
C CYS A 455 22.88 11.17 -7.69
N ILE A 456 22.75 9.85 -7.80
CA ILE A 456 21.88 9.20 -8.78
C ILE A 456 20.43 9.44 -8.40
N ASP A 457 19.72 10.17 -9.27
CA ASP A 457 18.38 10.69 -9.00
C ASP A 457 17.64 11.00 -10.31
N PRO A 458 16.33 10.74 -10.45
CA PRO A 458 15.59 11.06 -11.68
C PRO A 458 15.61 12.56 -12.03
N LEU A 459 15.31 13.45 -11.08
CA LEU A 459 15.39 14.90 -11.31
C LEU A 459 16.86 15.33 -11.49
N GLY A 460 17.76 14.76 -10.68
CA GLY A 460 19.19 15.02 -10.77
C GLY A 460 19.77 14.71 -12.14
N LEU A 461 19.27 13.68 -12.83
CA LEU A 461 19.65 13.36 -14.21
C LEU A 461 19.23 14.47 -15.19
N ILE A 462 17.99 14.95 -15.09
CA ILE A 462 17.47 16.00 -15.98
C ILE A 462 18.24 17.31 -15.78
N VAL A 463 18.43 17.72 -14.53
CA VAL A 463 19.17 18.95 -14.22
C VAL A 463 20.67 18.82 -14.59
N GLY A 464 21.28 17.65 -14.31
CA GLY A 464 22.70 17.44 -14.63
C GLY A 464 22.99 17.43 -16.13
N LEU A 465 22.06 16.93 -16.96
CA LEU A 465 22.18 17.01 -18.41
C LEU A 465 22.08 18.44 -18.94
N ASN A 466 21.33 19.31 -18.27
CA ASN A 466 21.22 20.73 -18.63
C ASN A 466 22.42 21.58 -18.10
N GLU A 467 23.07 21.13 -17.02
CA GLU A 467 24.17 21.82 -16.35
C GLU A 467 25.40 20.91 -16.24
N PRO A 468 26.01 20.49 -17.35
CA PRO A 468 27.03 19.43 -17.37
C PRO A 468 28.32 19.76 -16.61
N GLU A 469 28.73 21.03 -16.54
CA GLU A 469 30.00 21.45 -15.94
C GLU A 469 30.09 21.18 -14.42
N GLN A 470 28.95 21.11 -13.73
CA GLN A 470 28.86 20.87 -12.29
C GLN A 470 28.32 19.50 -11.93
N ALA A 471 28.05 18.65 -12.93
CA ALA A 471 27.44 17.37 -12.73
C ALA A 471 28.42 16.30 -12.23
N VAL A 472 27.85 15.24 -11.62
CA VAL A 472 28.57 14.00 -11.33
C VAL A 472 28.35 13.07 -12.51
N GLU A 473 29.45 12.58 -13.09
CA GLU A 473 29.41 11.67 -14.21
C GLU A 473 28.93 10.27 -13.79
N GLY A 474 27.95 9.77 -14.52
CA GLY A 474 27.43 8.40 -14.45
C GLY A 474 27.89 7.58 -15.65
N PHE A 475 27.09 6.55 -15.99
CA PHE A 475 27.33 5.70 -17.15
C PHE A 475 26.31 5.99 -18.25
N ASN A 476 26.63 5.61 -19.48
CA ASN A 476 25.77 5.84 -20.65
C ASN A 476 25.39 7.32 -20.83
N GLN A 477 26.38 8.20 -20.68
CA GLN A 477 26.23 9.66 -20.80
C GLN A 477 25.28 10.27 -19.75
N ALA A 478 25.07 9.59 -18.62
CA ALA A 478 24.34 10.17 -17.51
C ALA A 478 25.18 11.23 -16.81
N LEU A 479 24.54 12.33 -16.47
CA LEU A 479 25.12 13.42 -15.68
C LEU A 479 24.13 13.75 -14.55
N PHE A 480 24.59 13.75 -13.31
CA PHE A 480 23.73 13.94 -12.14
C PHE A 480 24.03 15.26 -11.42
N SER A 481 23.02 16.05 -11.17
CA SER A 481 23.17 17.31 -10.42
C SER A 481 23.67 17.05 -8.99
N ARG A 482 24.69 17.80 -8.56
CA ARG A 482 25.22 17.76 -7.19
C ARG A 482 24.29 18.41 -6.17
N THR A 483 23.42 19.30 -6.60
CA THR A 483 22.62 20.16 -5.72
C THR A 483 21.12 19.89 -5.78
N GLN A 484 20.59 19.60 -6.97
CA GLN A 484 19.17 19.37 -7.22
C GLN A 484 18.88 17.89 -7.40
N HIS A 485 18.64 17.20 -6.30
CA HIS A 485 18.29 15.79 -6.24
C HIS A 485 17.50 15.48 -4.96
N HIS A 486 16.68 14.43 -4.98
CA HIS A 486 15.86 14.01 -3.85
C HIS A 486 16.21 12.63 -3.33
N LEU A 487 16.44 11.65 -4.22
CA LEU A 487 16.68 10.27 -3.82
C LEU A 487 17.94 10.11 -2.93
N PRO A 488 19.07 10.74 -3.19
CA PRO A 488 20.21 10.70 -2.30
C PRO A 488 19.91 11.18 -0.88
N LYS A 489 19.13 12.28 -0.76
CA LYS A 489 18.69 12.83 0.54
C LYS A 489 17.71 11.89 1.25
N LEU A 490 16.79 11.26 0.50
CA LEU A 490 15.87 10.27 1.03
C LEU A 490 16.62 9.05 1.57
N ILE A 491 17.60 8.53 0.82
CA ILE A 491 18.43 7.40 1.25
C ILE A 491 19.27 7.77 2.48
N GLU A 492 19.80 8.97 2.54
CA GLU A 492 20.54 9.48 3.71
C GLU A 492 19.66 9.44 4.96
N HIS A 493 18.45 10.02 4.87
CA HIS A 493 17.49 10.03 5.96
C HIS A 493 17.10 8.61 6.39
N LEU A 494 16.79 7.72 5.45
CA LEU A 494 16.48 6.32 5.74
C LEU A 494 17.66 5.59 6.40
N THR A 495 18.89 5.88 5.98
CA THR A 495 20.09 5.29 6.58
C THR A 495 20.28 5.73 8.02
N GLN A 496 20.08 7.01 8.32
CA GLN A 496 20.16 7.55 9.68
C GLN A 496 19.04 6.97 10.56
N THR A 497 17.79 6.96 10.08
CA THR A 497 16.66 6.37 10.80
C THR A 497 16.88 4.88 11.08
N ARG A 498 17.45 4.15 10.12
CA ARG A 498 17.79 2.73 10.31
C ARG A 498 18.87 2.53 11.37
N GLN A 499 19.88 3.41 11.41
CA GLN A 499 20.90 3.33 12.45
C GLN A 499 20.30 3.61 13.84
N GLN A 500 19.47 4.65 13.97
CA GLN A 500 18.74 4.94 15.19
C GLN A 500 17.86 3.76 15.64
N ALA A 501 17.13 3.13 14.70
CA ALA A 501 16.32 1.95 14.99
C ALA A 501 17.13 0.78 15.54
N LYS A 502 18.38 0.60 15.09
CA LYS A 502 19.29 -0.41 15.64
C LYS A 502 19.75 -0.04 17.05
N ASP A 503 20.12 1.21 17.24
CA ASP A 503 20.63 1.72 18.53
C ASP A 503 19.56 1.70 19.62
N THR A 504 18.28 1.85 19.24
CA THR A 504 17.11 1.81 20.13
C THR A 504 16.40 0.46 20.16
N ASN A 505 17.01 -0.61 19.59
CA ASN A 505 16.47 -1.97 19.56
C ASN A 505 15.05 -2.09 18.95
N GLN A 506 14.84 -1.43 17.79
CA GLN A 506 13.61 -1.50 16.99
C GLN A 506 13.84 -2.35 15.70
N PRO A 507 13.85 -3.69 15.82
CA PRO A 507 14.27 -4.58 14.72
C PRO A 507 13.34 -4.50 13.51
N MET A 508 12.03 -4.38 13.72
CA MET A 508 11.05 -4.29 12.61
C MET A 508 11.21 -3.01 11.80
N LEU A 509 11.44 -1.87 12.47
CA LEU A 509 11.75 -0.61 11.78
C LEU A 509 13.05 -0.72 10.97
N SER A 510 14.10 -1.27 11.56
CA SER A 510 15.38 -1.48 10.86
C SER A 510 15.23 -2.42 9.66
N GLN A 511 14.42 -3.48 9.76
CA GLN A 511 14.15 -4.43 8.67
C GLN A 511 13.32 -3.78 7.56
N ALA A 512 12.23 -3.11 7.88
CA ALA A 512 11.37 -2.44 6.91
C ALA A 512 12.16 -1.39 6.10
N ILE A 513 12.97 -0.57 6.77
CA ILE A 513 13.83 0.41 6.09
C ILE A 513 14.83 -0.28 5.17
N LYS A 514 15.46 -1.38 5.62
CA LYS A 514 16.40 -2.15 4.77
C LYS A 514 15.73 -2.64 3.49
N ILE A 515 14.52 -3.18 3.60
CA ILE A 515 13.76 -3.71 2.46
C ILE A 515 13.42 -2.58 1.49
N ILE A 516 12.93 -1.45 1.99
CA ILE A 516 12.58 -0.29 1.18
C ILE A 516 13.81 0.26 0.45
N MET A 517 14.91 0.48 1.16
CA MET A 517 16.15 0.98 0.55
C MET A 517 16.68 0.06 -0.55
N ASN A 518 16.63 -1.25 -0.34
CA ASN A 518 17.08 -2.23 -1.34
C ASN A 518 16.14 -2.28 -2.56
N SER A 519 14.83 -2.04 -2.37
CA SER A 519 13.87 -2.02 -3.47
C SER A 519 14.02 -0.81 -4.40
N LEU A 520 14.60 0.30 -3.94
CA LEU A 520 14.74 1.54 -4.73
C LEU A 520 15.53 1.32 -6.03
N TYR A 521 16.59 0.50 -6.01
CA TYR A 521 17.31 0.12 -7.22
C TYR A 521 16.40 -0.62 -8.22
N GLY A 522 15.67 -1.64 -7.77
CA GLY A 522 14.75 -2.40 -8.59
C GLY A 522 13.63 -1.54 -9.19
N VAL A 523 13.17 -0.53 -8.45
CA VAL A 523 12.18 0.44 -8.91
C VAL A 523 12.72 1.28 -10.06
N LEU A 524 13.92 1.83 -9.93
CA LEU A 524 14.56 2.64 -10.99
C LEU A 524 14.92 1.81 -12.23
N GLY A 525 15.11 0.49 -12.08
CA GLY A 525 15.34 -0.46 -13.17
C GLY A 525 14.08 -1.05 -13.78
N SER A 526 12.87 -0.70 -13.28
CA SER A 526 11.60 -1.26 -13.72
C SER A 526 10.92 -0.39 -14.78
N LYS A 527 10.63 -0.95 -15.95
CA LYS A 527 9.82 -0.30 -17.01
C LYS A 527 8.41 0.06 -16.55
N GLY A 528 7.91 -0.54 -15.46
CA GLY A 528 6.64 -0.17 -14.83
C GLY A 528 6.72 1.04 -13.90
N CYS A 529 7.89 1.67 -13.75
CA CYS A 529 8.06 2.91 -13.00
C CYS A 529 8.10 4.11 -13.95
N ARG A 530 7.33 5.15 -13.67
CA ARG A 530 7.33 6.39 -14.46
C ARG A 530 8.67 7.14 -14.44
N PHE A 531 9.47 6.91 -13.43
CA PHE A 531 10.82 7.46 -13.28
C PHE A 531 11.92 6.54 -13.82
N TYR A 532 11.54 5.45 -14.51
CA TYR A 532 12.52 4.58 -15.16
C TYR A 532 13.29 5.33 -16.24
N ASP A 533 14.60 5.26 -16.14
CA ASP A 533 15.54 5.64 -17.19
C ASP A 533 16.72 4.67 -17.11
N PRO A 534 17.07 3.97 -18.20
CA PRO A 534 18.13 2.97 -18.15
C PRO A 534 19.51 3.53 -17.77
N ARG A 535 19.72 4.85 -17.89
CA ARG A 535 20.95 5.53 -17.42
C ARG A 535 21.04 5.53 -15.89
N LEU A 536 19.91 5.61 -15.17
CA LEU A 536 19.86 5.55 -13.70
C LEU A 536 20.34 4.17 -13.22
N SER A 537 19.68 3.12 -13.68
CA SER A 537 20.00 1.76 -13.26
C SER A 537 21.38 1.31 -13.72
N SER A 538 21.80 1.67 -14.95
CA SER A 538 23.17 1.40 -15.44
C SER A 538 24.23 2.11 -14.61
N SER A 539 23.98 3.36 -14.20
CA SER A 539 24.94 4.10 -13.35
C SER A 539 25.11 3.45 -11.98
N ILE A 540 24.07 2.79 -11.46
CA ILE A 540 24.16 2.05 -10.18
C ILE A 540 24.94 0.74 -10.38
N THR A 541 24.57 -0.06 -11.38
CA THR A 541 25.16 -1.40 -11.57
C THR A 541 26.59 -1.34 -12.05
N LEU A 542 26.90 -0.53 -13.08
CA LEU A 542 28.25 -0.41 -13.63
C LEU A 542 29.21 0.23 -12.62
N ARG A 543 28.77 1.19 -11.81
CA ARG A 543 29.58 1.69 -10.70
C ARG A 543 29.85 0.59 -9.66
N GLY A 544 28.86 -0.25 -9.39
CA GLY A 544 29.03 -1.45 -8.56
C GLY A 544 30.08 -2.41 -9.13
N HIS A 545 30.04 -2.69 -10.45
CA HIS A 545 31.04 -3.51 -11.14
C HIS A 545 32.45 -2.94 -10.98
N GLU A 546 32.63 -1.63 -11.22
CA GLU A 546 33.90 -0.93 -11.09
C GLU A 546 34.48 -1.04 -9.67
N ILE A 547 33.64 -0.79 -8.65
CA ILE A 547 34.02 -0.91 -7.23
C ILE A 547 34.44 -2.34 -6.90
N MET A 548 33.63 -3.34 -7.28
CA MET A 548 33.92 -4.77 -7.03
C MET A 548 35.21 -5.21 -7.70
N GLN A 549 35.43 -4.84 -8.99
CA GLN A 549 36.65 -5.15 -9.72
C GLN A 549 37.89 -4.49 -9.13
N THR A 550 37.75 -3.24 -8.69
CA THR A 550 38.85 -2.51 -8.05
C THR A 550 39.20 -3.14 -6.71
N THR A 551 38.22 -3.47 -5.88
CA THR A 551 38.43 -4.14 -4.57
C THR A 551 39.08 -5.52 -4.74
N ARG A 552 38.73 -6.27 -5.81
CA ARG A 552 39.37 -7.56 -6.09
C ARG A 552 40.85 -7.46 -6.42
N LYS A 553 41.30 -6.32 -7.01
CA LYS A 553 42.69 -6.12 -7.37
C LYS A 553 43.58 -5.72 -6.19
N TRP A 554 43.00 -5.26 -5.11
CA TRP A 554 43.66 -4.89 -3.86
C TRP A 554 43.84 -6.11 -2.96
#